data_3436911348e80ad53dc762409531115a
#
_entry.id   3436911348e80ad53dc762409531115a
#
_cell.length_a   1.000
_cell.length_b   1.000
_cell.length_c   1.000
_cell.angle_alpha   90.00
_cell.angle_beta   90.00
_cell.angle_gamma   90.00
#
_symmetry.space_group_name_H-M   'P 1'
#
loop_
_entity.id
_entity.type
_entity.pdbx_description
1 polymer ?
#
loop_
_entity_poly.entity_id
_entity_poly.type
_entity_poly.pdbx_seq_one_letter_code
_entity_poly.pdbx_strand_id
1 'polypeptide(L)'
;MQRLPGVGPKSAQRLALHILKRPEAEVEALAQALIEAKKQIGLCSVCFHLSAEPVCEICRNDNRDNTTICVVADPRDVIALEKTREYKGKYHVLGGVISPIDGIGPEQLTILALQRRVSQQKPQEVILAISPSVEGETTTLYIGQLLKPFTKVTRIAFGLPVGGDLEYADEVTLARALEGRRELE
;
A
#
# COMPACT_ATOMS: atom_id res chain seq x y z
N MET A 1 13.84 -16.06 -15.77
CA MET A 1 12.51 -15.48 -15.99
C MET A 1 11.41 -16.12 -15.13
N GLN A 2 11.33 -17.44 -14.99
CA GLN A 2 10.36 -18.14 -14.11
C GLN A 2 10.44 -17.78 -12.62
N ARG A 3 11.54 -17.18 -12.15
CA ARG A 3 11.68 -16.70 -10.77
C ARG A 3 10.91 -15.40 -10.49
N LEU A 4 10.35 -14.77 -11.53
CA LEU A 4 9.54 -13.57 -11.37
C LEU A 4 8.09 -13.98 -11.03
N PRO A 5 7.47 -13.36 -10.01
CA PRO A 5 6.10 -13.67 -9.63
C PRO A 5 5.15 -13.37 -10.80
N GLY A 6 4.16 -14.26 -11.02
CA GLY A 6 3.22 -14.17 -12.14
C GLY A 6 3.76 -14.63 -13.51
N VAL A 7 5.03 -15.04 -13.59
CA VAL A 7 5.63 -15.53 -14.86
C VAL A 7 5.65 -17.06 -14.90
N GLY A 8 4.65 -17.65 -15.55
CA GLY A 8 4.57 -19.08 -15.79
C GLY A 8 5.57 -19.58 -16.86
N PRO A 9 5.72 -20.91 -17.06
CA PRO A 9 6.70 -21.49 -18.00
C PRO A 9 6.59 -20.96 -19.43
N LYS A 10 5.37 -20.86 -19.97
CA LYS A 10 5.14 -20.35 -21.33
C LYS A 10 5.54 -18.88 -21.49
N SER A 11 5.19 -18.04 -20.51
CA SER A 11 5.58 -16.62 -20.50
C SER A 11 7.08 -16.47 -20.35
N ALA A 12 7.72 -17.26 -19.49
CA ALA A 12 9.17 -17.25 -19.32
C ALA A 12 9.90 -17.60 -20.61
N GLN A 13 9.43 -18.62 -21.33
CA GLN A 13 10.00 -19.03 -22.63
C GLN A 13 9.86 -17.91 -23.66
N ARG A 14 8.67 -17.27 -23.76
CA ARG A 14 8.45 -16.14 -24.68
C ARG A 14 9.36 -14.97 -24.37
N LEU A 15 9.51 -14.60 -23.09
CA LEU A 15 10.40 -13.53 -22.66
C LEU A 15 11.87 -13.84 -22.97
N ALA A 16 12.33 -15.08 -22.72
CA ALA A 16 13.69 -15.49 -23.03
C ALA A 16 13.98 -15.40 -24.53
N LEU A 17 13.08 -15.92 -25.37
CA LEU A 17 13.22 -15.84 -26.84
C LEU A 17 13.16 -14.39 -27.35
N HIS A 18 12.39 -13.52 -26.72
CA HIS A 18 12.36 -12.10 -27.03
C HIS A 18 13.71 -11.45 -26.76
N ILE A 19 14.28 -11.67 -25.55
CA ILE A 19 15.59 -11.13 -25.17
C ILE A 19 16.69 -11.61 -26.13
N LEU A 20 16.71 -12.91 -26.49
CA LEU A 20 17.69 -13.46 -27.41
C LEU A 20 17.66 -12.83 -28.81
N LYS A 21 16.55 -12.23 -29.23
CA LYS A 21 16.39 -11.54 -30.50
C LYS A 21 16.72 -10.04 -30.44
N ARG A 22 16.99 -9.49 -29.25
CA ARG A 22 17.31 -8.06 -29.11
C ARG A 22 18.82 -7.84 -29.29
N PRO A 23 19.23 -6.64 -29.73
CA PRO A 23 20.64 -6.25 -29.74
C PRO A 23 21.22 -6.34 -28.32
N GLU A 24 22.49 -6.76 -28.24
CA GLU A 24 23.21 -6.92 -26.98
C GLU A 24 23.16 -5.66 -26.09
N ALA A 25 23.35 -4.49 -26.69
CA ALA A 25 23.30 -3.21 -25.98
C ALA A 25 21.95 -2.93 -25.27
N GLU A 26 20.82 -3.38 -25.86
CA GLU A 26 19.51 -3.25 -25.22
C GLU A 26 19.35 -4.20 -24.03
N VAL A 27 19.92 -5.40 -24.14
CA VAL A 27 19.92 -6.39 -23.05
C VAL A 27 20.79 -5.92 -21.89
N GLU A 28 21.97 -5.37 -22.20
CA GLU A 28 22.87 -4.78 -21.19
C GLU A 28 22.19 -3.59 -20.48
N ALA A 29 21.56 -2.69 -21.23
CA ALA A 29 20.84 -1.56 -20.65
C ALA A 29 19.72 -2.01 -19.71
N LEU A 30 18.94 -3.05 -20.07
CA LEU A 30 17.93 -3.62 -19.21
C LEU A 30 18.52 -4.24 -17.95
N ALA A 31 19.60 -5.01 -18.10
CA ALA A 31 20.28 -5.63 -16.96
C ALA A 31 20.83 -4.57 -15.99
N GLN A 32 21.47 -3.53 -16.54
CA GLN A 32 22.00 -2.41 -15.76
C GLN A 32 20.90 -1.66 -15.01
N ALA A 33 19.77 -1.36 -15.67
CA ALA A 33 18.62 -0.69 -15.04
C ALA A 33 18.08 -1.50 -13.86
N LEU A 34 17.97 -2.83 -13.96
CA LEU A 34 17.55 -3.70 -12.85
C LEU A 34 18.53 -3.66 -11.67
N ILE A 35 19.83 -3.68 -11.96
CA ILE A 35 20.89 -3.62 -10.94
C ILE A 35 20.86 -2.26 -10.23
N GLU A 36 20.75 -1.17 -10.98
CA GLU A 36 20.67 0.19 -10.44
C GLU A 36 19.43 0.40 -9.59
N ALA A 37 18.26 -0.01 -10.08
CA ALA A 37 17.03 0.05 -9.31
C ALA A 37 17.16 -0.69 -7.97
N LYS A 38 17.75 -1.89 -7.96
CA LYS A 38 17.97 -2.67 -6.72
C LYS A 38 18.95 -1.99 -5.77
N LYS A 39 19.95 -1.25 -6.27
CA LYS A 39 20.94 -0.56 -5.44
C LYS A 39 20.45 0.78 -4.91
N GLN A 40 19.68 1.52 -5.71
CA GLN A 40 19.31 2.90 -5.42
C GLN A 40 17.96 3.02 -4.70
N ILE A 41 17.00 2.10 -4.98
CA ILE A 41 15.69 2.18 -4.37
C ILE A 41 15.70 1.51 -3.00
N GLY A 42 15.48 2.33 -1.97
CA GLY A 42 15.30 1.90 -0.59
C GLY A 42 13.92 2.29 -0.05
N LEU A 43 13.81 2.37 1.26
CA LEU A 43 12.60 2.80 1.95
C LEU A 43 12.80 4.22 2.51
N CYS A 44 11.79 5.06 2.34
CA CYS A 44 11.73 6.36 2.97
C CYS A 44 11.82 6.23 4.49
N SER A 45 12.72 6.98 5.13
CA SER A 45 12.93 6.95 6.58
C SER A 45 11.72 7.43 7.40
N VAL A 46 10.76 8.12 6.76
CA VAL A 46 9.58 8.68 7.42
C VAL A 46 8.33 7.82 7.23
N CYS A 47 8.06 7.38 6.00
CA CYS A 47 6.80 6.71 5.67
C CYS A 47 6.96 5.28 5.15
N PHE A 48 8.18 4.81 4.97
CA PHE A 48 8.52 3.45 4.47
C PHE A 48 8.01 3.15 3.05
N HIS A 49 7.63 4.18 2.28
CA HIS A 49 7.39 4.04 0.85
C HIS A 49 8.72 3.91 0.10
N LEU A 50 8.69 3.32 -1.10
CA LEU A 50 9.87 3.22 -1.97
C LEU A 50 10.40 4.61 -2.33
N SER A 51 11.72 4.78 -2.26
CA SER A 51 12.39 6.06 -2.55
C SER A 51 13.83 5.84 -2.97
N ALA A 52 14.32 6.62 -3.92
CA ALA A 52 15.74 6.72 -4.23
C ALA A 52 16.50 7.62 -3.23
N GLU A 53 15.77 8.47 -2.52
CA GLU A 53 16.28 9.41 -1.54
C GLU A 53 15.94 8.96 -0.11
N PRO A 54 16.68 9.42 0.92
CA PRO A 54 16.38 9.08 2.32
C PRO A 54 14.96 9.45 2.74
N VAL A 55 14.39 10.53 2.18
CA VAL A 55 13.01 10.97 2.39
C VAL A 55 12.34 11.12 1.02
N CYS A 56 11.22 10.41 0.80
CA CYS A 56 10.52 10.40 -0.48
C CYS A 56 9.89 11.77 -0.81
N GLU A 57 9.55 11.97 -2.08
CA GLU A 57 8.94 13.20 -2.59
C GLU A 57 7.64 13.56 -1.85
N ILE A 58 6.80 12.56 -1.54
CA ILE A 58 5.55 12.76 -0.79
C ILE A 58 5.83 13.35 0.60
N CYS A 59 6.84 12.82 1.30
CA CYS A 59 7.18 13.31 2.64
C CYS A 59 7.87 14.68 2.63
N ARG A 60 8.63 15.01 1.57
CA ARG A 60 9.31 16.32 1.41
C ARG A 60 8.38 17.43 0.94
N ASN A 61 7.25 17.10 0.35
CA ASN A 61 6.35 18.10 -0.23
C ASN A 61 5.57 18.83 0.89
N ASP A 62 5.94 20.09 1.15
CA ASP A 62 5.33 20.93 2.17
C ASP A 62 3.89 21.38 1.83
N ASN A 63 3.48 21.28 0.55
CA ASN A 63 2.12 21.59 0.13
C ASN A 63 1.11 20.51 0.50
N ARG A 64 1.57 19.35 1.01
CA ARG A 64 0.68 18.28 1.45
C ARG A 64 0.22 18.50 2.88
N ASP A 65 -1.01 18.12 3.13
CA ASP A 65 -1.60 18.17 4.46
C ASP A 65 -0.83 17.26 5.44
N ASN A 66 -0.28 17.86 6.48
CA ASN A 66 0.42 17.14 7.54
C ASN A 66 -0.52 16.70 8.68
N THR A 67 -1.80 17.07 8.63
CA THR A 67 -2.79 16.74 9.65
C THR A 67 -3.42 15.37 9.43
N THR A 68 -3.25 14.78 8.24
CA THR A 68 -3.78 13.46 7.91
C THR A 68 -2.69 12.48 7.48
N ILE A 69 -2.77 11.24 7.97
CA ILE A 69 -1.88 10.14 7.59
C ILE A 69 -2.72 8.98 7.09
N CYS A 70 -2.51 8.57 5.82
CA CYS A 70 -3.11 7.36 5.26
C CYS A 70 -2.15 6.18 5.43
N VAL A 71 -2.59 5.15 6.13
CA VAL A 71 -1.83 3.93 6.41
C VAL A 71 -2.23 2.86 5.41
N VAL A 72 -1.25 2.30 4.73
CA VAL A 72 -1.43 1.25 3.72
C VAL A 72 -0.53 0.05 4.02
N ALA A 73 -0.87 -1.12 3.50
CA ALA A 73 -0.08 -2.32 3.70
C ALA A 73 1.18 -2.35 2.81
N ASP A 74 1.07 -1.91 1.56
CA ASP A 74 2.10 -2.10 0.53
C ASP A 74 2.38 -0.78 -0.22
N PRO A 75 3.62 -0.54 -0.71
CA PRO A 75 3.92 0.63 -1.54
C PRO A 75 3.05 0.78 -2.79
N ARG A 76 2.53 -0.33 -3.34
CA ARG A 76 1.62 -0.32 -4.50
C ARG A 76 0.30 0.38 -4.19
N ASP A 77 -0.16 0.30 -2.94
CA ASP A 77 -1.39 0.96 -2.49
C ASP A 77 -1.23 2.49 -2.52
N VAL A 78 -0.03 3.00 -2.14
CA VAL A 78 0.30 4.42 -2.29
C VAL A 78 0.17 4.86 -3.74
N ILE A 79 0.75 4.08 -4.67
CA ILE A 79 0.71 4.39 -6.10
C ILE A 79 -0.75 4.40 -6.61
N ALA A 80 -1.58 3.47 -6.13
CA ALA A 80 -2.99 3.41 -6.52
C ALA A 80 -3.77 4.63 -6.01
N LEU A 81 -3.58 5.01 -4.74
CA LEU A 81 -4.23 6.18 -4.15
C LEU A 81 -3.77 7.49 -4.79
N GLU A 82 -2.48 7.65 -5.08
CA GLU A 82 -1.94 8.85 -5.74
C GLU A 82 -2.50 9.05 -7.16
N LYS A 83 -2.83 7.96 -7.87
CA LYS A 83 -3.47 8.06 -9.20
C LYS A 83 -4.84 8.74 -9.14
N THR A 84 -5.54 8.67 -8.02
CA THR A 84 -6.85 9.34 -7.86
C THR A 84 -6.72 10.86 -7.82
N ARG A 85 -5.57 11.38 -7.36
CA ARG A 85 -5.29 12.80 -7.12
C ARG A 85 -6.18 13.47 -6.06
N GLU A 86 -7.01 12.69 -5.35
CA GLU A 86 -7.95 13.20 -4.33
C GLU A 86 -7.28 13.33 -2.96
N TYR A 87 -6.40 12.39 -2.59
CA TYR A 87 -5.75 12.42 -1.29
C TYR A 87 -4.55 13.37 -1.27
N LYS A 88 -4.57 14.34 -0.36
CA LYS A 88 -3.53 15.37 -0.23
C LYS A 88 -2.67 15.22 1.04
N GLY A 89 -2.95 14.24 1.88
CA GLY A 89 -2.21 13.98 3.11
C GLY A 89 -0.90 13.21 2.92
N LYS A 90 -0.32 12.77 4.01
CA LYS A 90 0.90 11.94 4.05
C LYS A 90 0.55 10.47 4.17
N TYR A 91 1.49 9.59 3.83
CA TYR A 91 1.31 8.14 3.92
C TYR A 91 2.18 7.50 4.99
N HIS A 92 1.83 6.28 5.37
CA HIS A 92 2.67 5.35 6.10
C HIS A 92 2.46 3.93 5.56
N VAL A 93 3.54 3.27 5.17
CA VAL A 93 3.51 1.92 4.59
C VAL A 93 3.93 0.91 5.66
N LEU A 94 3.09 -0.07 5.92
CA LEU A 94 3.32 -1.08 6.97
C LEU A 94 4.36 -2.12 6.58
N GLY A 95 4.49 -2.42 5.28
CA GLY A 95 5.33 -3.50 4.76
C GLY A 95 4.64 -4.86 4.72
N GLY A 96 3.34 -4.93 5.01
CA GLY A 96 2.50 -6.12 5.02
C GLY A 96 1.30 -5.99 5.95
N VAL A 97 0.73 -7.14 6.30
CA VAL A 97 -0.37 -7.30 7.26
C VAL A 97 0.01 -8.33 8.33
N ILE A 98 -0.61 -8.27 9.49
CA ILE A 98 -0.44 -9.28 10.54
C ILE A 98 -1.01 -10.60 10.01
N SER A 99 -0.16 -11.61 9.89
CA SER A 99 -0.52 -12.95 9.42
C SER A 99 0.13 -14.02 10.31
N PRO A 100 -0.56 -14.52 11.33
CA PRO A 100 -0.01 -15.55 12.20
C PRO A 100 0.35 -16.85 11.45
N ILE A 101 -0.38 -17.17 10.38
CA ILE A 101 -0.14 -18.34 9.55
C ILE A 101 1.22 -18.24 8.84
N ASP A 102 1.58 -17.02 8.39
CA ASP A 102 2.87 -16.74 7.74
C ASP A 102 3.97 -16.35 8.75
N GLY A 103 3.67 -16.37 10.05
CA GLY A 103 4.59 -15.98 11.10
C GLY A 103 4.87 -14.46 11.15
N ILE A 104 3.98 -13.65 10.58
CA ILE A 104 4.13 -12.19 10.56
C ILE A 104 3.36 -11.57 11.73
N GLY A 105 4.08 -11.13 12.75
CA GLY A 105 3.53 -10.37 13.88
C GLY A 105 3.70 -8.85 13.69
N PRO A 106 3.16 -8.07 14.63
CA PRO A 106 3.28 -6.61 14.58
C PRO A 106 4.72 -6.09 14.57
N GLU A 107 5.66 -6.85 15.12
CA GLU A 107 7.08 -6.51 15.24
C GLU A 107 7.84 -6.60 13.91
N GLN A 108 7.37 -7.41 12.94
CA GLN A 108 7.93 -7.48 11.60
C GLN A 108 7.43 -6.36 10.69
N LEU A 109 6.42 -5.61 11.13
CA LEU A 109 5.81 -4.50 10.41
C LEU A 109 6.27 -3.15 10.99
N THR A 110 6.03 -2.07 10.24
CA THR A 110 6.40 -0.72 10.68
C THR A 110 5.40 -0.10 11.68
N ILE A 111 4.57 -0.93 12.35
CA ILE A 111 3.49 -0.49 13.25
C ILE A 111 4.02 0.32 14.44
N LEU A 112 5.14 -0.09 15.05
CA LEU A 112 5.75 0.67 16.15
C LEU A 112 6.30 2.02 15.68
N ALA A 113 6.82 2.09 14.46
CA ALA A 113 7.26 3.35 13.85
C ALA A 113 6.06 4.28 13.58
N LEU A 114 4.93 3.73 13.12
CA LEU A 114 3.68 4.47 12.97
C LEU A 114 3.20 5.05 14.31
N GLN A 115 3.17 4.25 15.36
CA GLN A 115 2.76 4.71 16.70
C GLN A 115 3.64 5.86 17.21
N ARG A 116 4.97 5.73 17.08
CA ARG A 116 5.92 6.80 17.45
C ARG A 116 5.67 8.06 16.63
N ARG A 117 5.48 7.92 15.33
CA ARG A 117 5.20 9.02 14.42
C ARG A 117 3.91 9.75 14.81
N VAL A 118 2.82 9.03 15.05
CA VAL A 118 1.52 9.59 15.44
C VAL A 118 1.62 10.31 16.78
N SER A 119 2.30 9.72 17.78
CA SER A 119 2.48 10.36 19.11
C SER A 119 3.29 11.67 19.04
N GLN A 120 4.26 11.76 18.10
CA GLN A 120 5.11 12.94 17.91
C GLN A 120 4.43 14.02 17.05
N GLN A 121 3.86 13.62 15.90
CA GLN A 121 3.28 14.56 14.93
C GLN A 121 1.86 14.99 15.31
N LYS A 122 1.14 14.18 16.10
CA LYS A 122 -0.24 14.42 16.55
C LYS A 122 -1.17 14.79 15.39
N PRO A 123 -1.26 13.96 14.34
CA PRO A 123 -2.17 14.22 13.23
C PRO A 123 -3.62 14.26 13.76
N GLN A 124 -4.48 14.99 13.08
CA GLN A 124 -5.91 15.04 13.43
C GLN A 124 -6.63 13.74 13.08
N GLU A 125 -6.16 13.06 12.02
CA GLU A 125 -6.76 11.83 11.55
C GLU A 125 -5.71 10.85 10.99
N VAL A 126 -5.90 9.57 11.32
CA VAL A 126 -5.22 8.44 10.66
C VAL A 126 -6.26 7.62 9.93
N ILE A 127 -6.10 7.50 8.61
CA ILE A 127 -6.98 6.72 7.73
C ILE A 127 -6.34 5.36 7.48
N LEU A 128 -7.00 4.27 7.87
CA LEU A 128 -6.54 2.92 7.59
C LEU A 128 -7.07 2.46 6.23
N ALA A 129 -6.20 2.45 5.22
CA ALA A 129 -6.49 2.03 3.85
C ALA A 129 -5.85 0.66 3.58
N ILE A 130 -6.30 -0.34 4.31
CA ILE A 130 -5.82 -1.73 4.25
C ILE A 130 -6.89 -2.58 3.57
N SER A 131 -6.48 -3.50 2.70
CA SER A 131 -7.40 -4.40 2.00
C SER A 131 -8.24 -5.23 2.98
N PRO A 132 -9.54 -5.45 2.71
CA PRO A 132 -10.48 -6.10 3.63
C PRO A 132 -10.37 -7.65 3.62
N SER A 133 -9.16 -8.20 3.63
CA SER A 133 -8.91 -9.60 3.91
C SER A 133 -9.02 -9.89 5.41
N VAL A 134 -9.04 -11.15 5.81
CA VAL A 134 -9.07 -11.54 7.24
C VAL A 134 -7.87 -10.94 7.99
N GLU A 135 -6.69 -11.03 7.39
CA GLU A 135 -5.44 -10.48 7.93
C GLU A 135 -5.47 -8.94 7.94
N GLY A 136 -6.00 -8.33 6.88
CA GLY A 136 -6.16 -6.88 6.78
C GLY A 136 -7.13 -6.33 7.82
N GLU A 137 -8.26 -7.00 8.08
CA GLU A 137 -9.20 -6.64 9.15
C GLU A 137 -8.54 -6.76 10.52
N THR A 138 -7.83 -7.87 10.78
CA THR A 138 -7.09 -8.08 12.03
C THR A 138 -6.08 -6.96 12.24
N THR A 139 -5.33 -6.61 11.20
CA THR A 139 -4.34 -5.52 11.22
C THR A 139 -5.00 -4.16 11.47
N THR A 140 -6.12 -3.91 10.80
CA THR A 140 -6.92 -2.67 10.96
C THR A 140 -7.41 -2.51 12.39
N LEU A 141 -7.98 -3.56 12.97
CA LEU A 141 -8.47 -3.54 14.35
C LEU A 141 -7.33 -3.34 15.35
N TYR A 142 -6.21 -4.04 15.17
CA TYR A 142 -5.03 -3.89 16.02
C TYR A 142 -4.49 -2.46 16.01
N ILE A 143 -4.26 -1.89 14.83
CA ILE A 143 -3.76 -0.52 14.68
C ILE A 143 -4.79 0.49 15.20
N GLY A 144 -6.07 0.28 14.93
CA GLY A 144 -7.15 1.11 15.42
C GLY A 144 -7.15 1.22 16.95
N GLN A 145 -7.05 0.10 17.67
CA GLN A 145 -6.95 0.08 19.12
C GLN A 145 -5.68 0.78 19.63
N LEU A 146 -4.54 0.53 18.95
CA LEU A 146 -3.25 1.09 19.33
C LEU A 146 -3.20 2.62 19.20
N LEU A 147 -3.84 3.18 18.16
CA LEU A 147 -3.78 4.61 17.84
C LEU A 147 -4.94 5.43 18.39
N LYS A 148 -6.05 4.81 18.77
CA LYS A 148 -7.24 5.48 19.34
C LYS A 148 -6.95 6.47 20.48
N PRO A 149 -5.96 6.24 21.39
CA PRO A 149 -5.64 7.21 22.43
C PRO A 149 -4.96 8.50 21.93
N PHE A 150 -4.42 8.50 20.70
CA PHE A 150 -3.57 9.58 20.19
C PHE A 150 -4.25 10.46 19.13
N THR A 151 -5.22 9.90 18.38
CA THR A 151 -5.83 10.57 17.23
C THR A 151 -7.14 9.92 16.83
N LYS A 152 -7.94 10.63 16.01
CA LYS A 152 -9.08 10.04 15.32
C LYS A 152 -8.58 8.99 14.32
N VAL A 153 -9.10 7.77 14.42
CA VAL A 153 -8.78 6.69 13.47
C VAL A 153 -10.02 6.37 12.65
N THR A 154 -9.88 6.41 11.34
CA THR A 154 -10.91 6.05 10.38
C THR A 154 -10.40 4.94 9.47
N ARG A 155 -11.29 4.39 8.66
CA ARG A 155 -10.96 3.42 7.63
C ARG A 155 -11.63 3.80 6.32
N ILE A 156 -11.07 3.33 5.20
CA ILE A 156 -11.74 3.48 3.91
C ILE A 156 -13.09 2.75 3.94
N ALA A 157 -14.09 3.36 3.31
CA ALA A 157 -15.43 2.77 3.24
C ALA A 157 -15.42 1.47 2.45
N PHE A 158 -16.26 0.53 2.88
CA PHE A 158 -16.65 -0.60 2.05
C PHE A 158 -17.78 -0.17 1.12
N GLY A 159 -17.77 -0.68 -0.10
CA GLY A 159 -18.81 -0.35 -1.05
C GLY A 159 -18.76 -1.21 -2.31
N LEU A 160 -19.80 -1.08 -3.11
CA LEU A 160 -19.87 -1.66 -4.43
C LEU A 160 -18.93 -0.90 -5.38
N PRO A 161 -18.23 -1.59 -6.28
CA PRO A 161 -17.45 -0.92 -7.31
C PRO A 161 -18.37 -0.12 -8.23
N VAL A 162 -17.92 1.08 -8.61
CA VAL A 162 -18.67 1.93 -9.55
C VAL A 162 -18.79 1.22 -10.90
N GLY A 163 -20.04 1.10 -11.41
CA GLY A 163 -20.35 0.39 -12.65
C GLY A 163 -20.49 -1.13 -12.50
N GLY A 164 -20.46 -1.65 -11.28
CA GLY A 164 -20.77 -3.06 -11.02
C GLY A 164 -22.26 -3.29 -10.81
N ASP A 165 -22.79 -4.39 -11.33
CA ASP A 165 -24.17 -4.81 -11.09
C ASP A 165 -24.31 -5.48 -9.71
N LEU A 166 -25.42 -5.20 -9.03
CA LEU A 166 -25.70 -5.73 -7.69
C LEU A 166 -25.76 -7.27 -7.67
N GLU A 167 -26.24 -7.89 -8.75
CA GLU A 167 -26.42 -9.34 -8.81
C GLU A 167 -25.09 -10.12 -8.82
N TYR A 168 -23.96 -9.46 -9.18
CA TYR A 168 -22.64 -10.10 -9.19
C TYR A 168 -21.84 -9.84 -7.90
N ALA A 169 -22.37 -9.03 -6.98
CA ALA A 169 -21.73 -8.79 -5.71
C ALA A 169 -22.02 -9.93 -4.73
N ASP A 170 -20.99 -10.35 -3.99
CA ASP A 170 -21.15 -11.34 -2.95
C ASP A 170 -21.95 -10.80 -1.74
N GLU A 171 -22.53 -11.72 -0.95
CA GLU A 171 -23.37 -11.39 0.20
C GLU A 171 -22.69 -10.49 1.24
N VAL A 172 -21.38 -10.72 1.47
CA VAL A 172 -20.61 -9.94 2.46
C VAL A 172 -20.41 -8.51 1.98
N THR A 173 -20.09 -8.33 0.69
CA THR A 173 -19.95 -7.01 0.07
C THR A 173 -21.27 -6.24 0.13
N LEU A 174 -22.39 -6.89 -0.19
CA LEU A 174 -23.73 -6.28 -0.12
C LEU A 174 -24.11 -5.88 1.31
N ALA A 175 -23.87 -6.77 2.29
CA ALA A 175 -24.16 -6.49 3.69
C ALA A 175 -23.35 -5.27 4.18
N ARG A 176 -22.05 -5.22 3.89
CA ARG A 176 -21.21 -4.07 4.27
C ARG A 176 -21.57 -2.77 3.56
N ALA A 177 -21.99 -2.85 2.29
CA ALA A 177 -22.48 -1.68 1.56
C ALA A 177 -23.77 -1.12 2.19
N LEU A 178 -24.69 -1.99 2.63
CA LEU A 178 -25.91 -1.60 3.34
C LEU A 178 -25.62 -0.99 4.73
N GLU A 179 -24.66 -1.56 5.48
CA GLU A 179 -24.21 -1.00 6.76
C GLU A 179 -23.62 0.40 6.58
N GLY A 180 -22.79 0.56 5.55
CA GLY A 180 -22.10 1.82 5.21
C GLY A 180 -22.94 2.82 4.42
N ARG A 181 -24.26 2.60 4.21
CA ARG A 181 -25.12 3.49 3.44
C ARG A 181 -25.13 4.91 4.00
N ARG A 182 -25.17 5.87 3.10
CA ARG A 182 -25.23 7.30 3.44
C ARG A 182 -26.57 7.90 3.00
N GLU A 183 -27.01 8.93 3.71
CA GLU A 183 -28.13 9.76 3.30
C GLU A 183 -27.77 10.51 2.01
N LEU A 184 -28.75 10.65 1.11
CA LEU A 184 -28.59 11.47 -0.09
C LEU A 184 -28.87 12.92 0.30
N GLU A 185 -27.95 13.81 -0.06
CA GLU A 185 -28.13 15.26 0.06
C GLU A 185 -28.92 15.83 -1.14
#